data_b66da9e3a9cbedc6e203ad2d6bfba428
#
_entry.id   b66da9e3a9cbedc6e203ad2d6bfba428
#
_cell.length_a   1.000
_cell.length_b   1.000
_cell.length_c   1.000
_cell.angle_alpha   90.00
_cell.angle_beta   90.00
_cell.angle_gamma   90.00
#
_symmetry.space_group_name_H-M   'P 1'
#
loop_
_entity.id
_entity.type
_entity.pdbx_description
1 polymer ?
#
loop_
_entity_poly.entity_id
_entity_poly.type
_entity_poly.pdbx_seq_one_letter_code
_entity_poly.pdbx_strand_id
1 'polypeptide(L)'
;INLGQTTFEVSSPKGKTEVRNYNSVKGSFDVIVKNISSKSGVQSVQVPVWSQPDQSDLIWYSAKKQSDGTYKVTVELSKHQNHKGTYNIHTYITTETGIMTFTDGITYNVVSDSSDQDEEKLTTIMGETATTVEQMMRYYESSGNQYPSEALGKGGAPTLRDFCQMYYEEAVAEGVKAEVAFAQAMKESAW
;
A
#
# COMPACT_ATOMS: atom_id res chain seq x y z
N ILE A 1 17.01 -11.45 61.57
CA ILE A 1 16.35 -10.39 60.78
C ILE A 1 16.20 -10.95 59.38
N ASN A 2 14.96 -11.29 59.00
CA ASN A 2 14.66 -11.83 57.67
C ASN A 2 14.44 -10.62 56.73
N LEU A 3 15.42 -10.29 55.91
CA LEU A 3 15.30 -9.26 54.92
C LEU A 3 14.42 -9.81 53.79
N GLY A 4 13.17 -9.38 53.71
CA GLY A 4 12.24 -9.76 52.67
C GLY A 4 12.82 -9.44 51.29
N GLN A 5 12.87 -10.45 50.40
CA GLN A 5 13.31 -10.33 49.02
C GLN A 5 12.19 -9.65 48.22
N THR A 6 12.40 -8.38 47.85
CA THR A 6 11.47 -7.66 46.98
C THR A 6 11.87 -7.93 45.52
N THR A 7 11.07 -8.68 44.81
CA THR A 7 11.24 -8.89 43.37
C THR A 7 10.60 -7.72 42.61
N PHE A 8 11.40 -7.00 41.82
CA PHE A 8 10.90 -6.00 40.90
C PHE A 8 10.66 -6.66 39.54
N GLU A 9 9.41 -6.74 39.12
CA GLU A 9 9.09 -7.09 37.72
C GLU A 9 9.34 -5.85 36.83
N VAL A 10 10.41 -5.88 36.07
CA VAL A 10 10.67 -4.90 35.02
C VAL A 10 9.89 -5.34 33.76
N SER A 11 8.72 -4.77 33.53
CA SER A 11 8.01 -5.01 32.29
C SER A 11 8.60 -4.10 31.20
N SER A 12 9.12 -4.72 30.13
CA SER A 12 9.57 -4.00 28.92
C SER A 12 8.44 -3.20 28.29
N PRO A 13 8.70 -2.01 27.74
CA PRO A 13 7.72 -1.26 26.98
C PRO A 13 7.28 -2.08 25.77
N LYS A 14 6.02 -1.85 25.34
CA LYS A 14 5.42 -2.50 24.17
C LYS A 14 4.89 -1.43 23.22
N GLY A 15 4.88 -1.72 21.93
CA GLY A 15 4.30 -0.90 20.89
C GLY A 15 4.06 -1.75 19.65
N LYS A 16 3.17 -1.32 18.78
CA LYS A 16 2.89 -1.97 17.50
C LYS A 16 3.05 -0.97 16.37
N THR A 17 3.83 -1.35 15.37
CA THR A 17 4.17 -0.52 14.21
C THR A 17 3.27 -0.86 13.04
N GLU A 18 2.83 0.15 12.30
CA GLU A 18 2.14 -0.01 11.02
C GLU A 18 2.53 1.11 10.05
N VAL A 19 2.42 0.86 8.76
CA VAL A 19 2.60 1.87 7.70
C VAL A 19 1.23 2.26 7.15
N ARG A 20 1.05 3.56 6.89
CA ARG A 20 -0.16 4.12 6.30
C ARG A 20 0.17 5.27 5.34
N ASN A 21 -0.83 5.72 4.58
CA ASN A 21 -0.79 6.96 3.80
C ASN A 21 0.41 7.05 2.84
N TYR A 22 0.72 5.95 2.13
CA TYR A 22 1.68 6.05 1.05
C TYR A 22 1.18 7.06 0.02
N ASN A 23 2.04 7.99 -0.35
CA ASN A 23 1.77 9.00 -1.37
C ASN A 23 2.87 8.94 -2.43
N SER A 24 2.55 8.39 -3.58
CA SER A 24 3.48 8.19 -4.68
C SER A 24 3.97 9.51 -5.27
N VAL A 25 3.10 10.53 -5.33
CA VAL A 25 3.43 11.87 -5.86
C VAL A 25 4.44 12.59 -4.97
N LYS A 26 4.29 12.49 -3.66
CA LYS A 26 5.23 13.09 -2.69
C LYS A 26 6.42 12.19 -2.40
N GLY A 27 6.35 10.90 -2.77
CA GLY A 27 7.34 9.92 -2.40
C GLY A 27 7.46 9.79 -0.88
N SER A 28 6.36 9.50 -0.17
CA SER A 28 6.38 9.43 1.29
C SER A 28 5.34 8.46 1.84
N PHE A 29 5.58 7.94 3.04
CA PHE A 29 4.61 7.16 3.81
C PHE A 29 4.69 7.51 5.30
N ASP A 30 3.61 7.24 6.03
CA ASP A 30 3.54 7.46 7.46
C ASP A 30 3.80 6.15 8.21
N VAL A 31 4.67 6.21 9.21
CA VAL A 31 4.84 5.14 10.20
C VAL A 31 4.09 5.55 11.47
N ILE A 32 3.18 4.68 11.90
CA ILE A 32 2.37 4.86 13.11
C ILE A 32 2.76 3.80 14.12
N VAL A 33 3.06 4.23 15.34
CA VAL A 33 3.27 3.33 16.49
C VAL A 33 2.10 3.48 17.45
N LYS A 34 1.37 2.38 17.65
CA LYS A 34 0.16 2.32 18.47
C LYS A 34 0.27 1.27 19.57
N ASN A 35 -0.75 1.21 20.45
CA ASN A 35 -0.82 0.28 21.56
C ASN A 35 0.43 0.35 22.47
N ILE A 36 0.93 1.57 22.66
CA ILE A 36 2.10 1.80 23.48
C ILE A 36 1.73 1.63 24.95
N SER A 37 2.48 0.78 25.65
CA SER A 37 2.39 0.60 27.08
C SER A 37 3.78 0.54 27.71
N SER A 38 3.98 1.29 28.79
CA SER A 38 5.19 1.28 29.59
C SER A 38 4.85 1.65 31.04
N LYS A 39 5.25 0.83 32.00
CA LYS A 39 5.07 1.14 33.42
C LYS A 39 5.95 2.32 33.89
N SER A 40 7.09 2.51 33.20
CA SER A 40 8.06 3.55 33.53
C SER A 40 7.90 4.82 32.67
N GLY A 41 6.71 5.03 32.09
CA GLY A 41 6.49 6.13 31.17
C GLY A 41 7.20 5.98 29.81
N VAL A 42 6.98 6.94 28.91
CA VAL A 42 7.60 6.99 27.58
C VAL A 42 8.24 8.34 27.38
N GLN A 43 9.57 8.37 27.34
CA GLN A 43 10.36 9.56 27.08
C GLN A 43 10.38 9.88 25.57
N SER A 44 10.65 8.87 24.72
CA SER A 44 10.71 9.03 23.27
C SER A 44 10.38 7.73 22.54
N VAL A 45 9.95 7.89 21.28
CA VAL A 45 9.76 6.79 20.33
C VAL A 45 10.61 7.09 19.12
N GLN A 46 11.52 6.18 18.78
CA GLN A 46 12.41 6.30 17.64
C GLN A 46 12.14 5.17 16.63
N VAL A 47 12.19 5.53 15.37
CA VAL A 47 11.88 4.64 14.26
C VAL A 47 13.05 4.67 13.28
N PRO A 48 14.06 3.78 13.43
CA PRO A 48 15.06 3.58 12.39
C PRO A 48 14.45 2.91 11.17
N VAL A 49 14.75 3.48 10.01
CA VAL A 49 14.26 3.03 8.69
C VAL A 49 15.45 2.94 7.74
N TRP A 50 15.49 1.87 6.95
CA TRP A 50 16.48 1.70 5.89
C TRP A 50 15.93 0.82 4.76
N SER A 51 16.47 0.98 3.56
CA SER A 51 16.09 0.22 2.38
C SER A 51 17.24 -0.61 1.81
N GLN A 52 18.50 -0.24 2.12
CA GLN A 52 19.65 -0.96 1.61
C GLN A 52 20.07 -2.10 2.55
N PRO A 53 20.49 -3.26 2.01
CA PRO A 53 20.91 -4.41 2.83
C PRO A 53 22.06 -4.13 3.79
N ASP A 54 22.95 -3.22 3.41
CA ASP A 54 24.11 -2.77 4.21
C ASP A 54 23.78 -1.64 5.18
N GLN A 55 22.50 -1.21 5.23
CA GLN A 55 22.00 -0.10 6.05
C GLN A 55 22.68 1.25 5.74
N SER A 56 23.25 1.43 4.55
CA SER A 56 23.96 2.68 4.16
C SER A 56 23.02 3.89 4.12
N ASP A 57 21.71 3.68 4.04
CA ASP A 57 20.64 4.68 4.07
C ASP A 57 19.86 4.71 5.39
N LEU A 58 20.38 4.12 6.47
CA LEU A 58 19.72 4.07 7.77
C LEU A 58 19.53 5.47 8.36
N ILE A 59 18.28 5.79 8.66
CA ILE A 59 17.90 7.04 9.34
C ILE A 59 17.07 6.73 10.56
N TRP A 60 17.44 7.33 11.69
CA TRP A 60 16.71 7.28 12.95
C TRP A 60 15.71 8.45 13.01
N TYR A 61 14.43 8.14 12.81
CA TYR A 61 13.35 9.14 12.89
C TYR A 61 12.82 9.23 14.32
N SER A 62 12.57 10.46 14.78
CA SER A 62 11.87 10.71 16.05
C SER A 62 10.37 10.83 15.79
N ALA A 63 9.58 9.90 16.29
CA ALA A 63 8.14 9.91 16.13
C ALA A 63 7.48 10.88 17.11
N LYS A 64 6.51 11.66 16.64
CA LYS A 64 5.77 12.65 17.43
C LYS A 64 4.49 12.06 17.98
N LYS A 65 4.23 12.28 19.26
CA LYS A 65 2.99 11.88 19.93
C LYS A 65 1.81 12.64 19.32
N GLN A 66 0.74 11.91 19.02
CA GLN A 66 -0.52 12.43 18.50
C GLN A 66 -1.55 12.57 19.62
N SER A 67 -2.64 13.29 19.37
CA SER A 67 -3.74 13.49 20.31
C SER A 67 -4.48 12.20 20.70
N ASP A 68 -4.45 11.19 19.84
CA ASP A 68 -5.04 9.86 20.07
C ASP A 68 -4.12 8.89 20.83
N GLY A 69 -2.95 9.37 21.27
CA GLY A 69 -1.96 8.58 22.00
C GLY A 69 -1.03 7.74 21.14
N THR A 70 -1.21 7.74 19.81
CA THR A 70 -0.25 7.11 18.89
C THR A 70 0.98 7.99 18.69
N TYR A 71 2.04 7.43 18.11
CA TYR A 71 3.21 8.19 17.67
C TYR A 71 3.36 8.05 16.16
N LYS A 72 3.66 9.16 15.51
CA LYS A 72 3.73 9.24 14.06
C LYS A 72 5.03 9.86 13.57
N VAL A 73 5.56 9.33 12.48
CA VAL A 73 6.59 9.96 11.67
C VAL A 73 6.30 9.74 10.18
N THR A 74 6.62 10.74 9.36
CA THR A 74 6.56 10.62 7.90
C THR A 74 7.96 10.32 7.38
N VAL A 75 8.07 9.24 6.63
CA VAL A 75 9.30 8.82 5.93
C VAL A 75 9.23 9.35 4.50
N GLU A 76 10.24 10.10 4.11
CA GLU A 76 10.39 10.64 2.75
C GLU A 76 11.38 9.78 1.97
N LEU A 77 10.98 9.23 0.83
CA LEU A 77 11.84 8.37 0.00
C LEU A 77 13.09 9.09 -0.48
N SER A 78 13.01 10.41 -0.66
CA SER A 78 14.15 11.25 -1.05
C SER A 78 15.33 11.17 -0.07
N LYS A 79 15.06 10.88 1.19
CA LYS A 79 16.10 10.64 2.23
C LYS A 79 16.73 9.25 2.14
N HIS A 80 16.09 8.34 1.40
CA HIS A 80 16.52 6.97 1.13
C HIS A 80 16.81 6.79 -0.37
N GLN A 81 17.42 7.79 -1.01
CA GLN A 81 17.83 7.77 -2.43
C GLN A 81 16.67 7.51 -3.40
N ASN A 82 15.44 7.82 -3.01
CA ASN A 82 14.21 7.48 -3.74
C ASN A 82 14.08 5.98 -4.06
N HIS A 83 14.66 5.12 -3.21
CA HIS A 83 14.61 3.69 -3.42
C HIS A 83 13.17 3.19 -3.51
N LYS A 84 12.93 2.31 -4.47
CA LYS A 84 11.70 1.52 -4.59
C LYS A 84 12.01 0.09 -4.18
N GLY A 85 11.12 -0.55 -3.45
CA GLY A 85 11.33 -1.87 -2.92
C GLY A 85 11.14 -1.92 -1.41
N THR A 86 11.80 -2.86 -0.76
CA THR A 86 11.56 -3.17 0.65
C THR A 86 12.27 -2.20 1.59
N TYR A 87 11.50 -1.58 2.47
CA TYR A 87 11.96 -0.80 3.62
C TYR A 87 11.86 -1.64 4.88
N ASN A 88 12.92 -1.66 5.68
CA ASN A 88 12.93 -2.21 7.02
C ASN A 88 12.63 -1.09 8.01
N ILE A 89 11.69 -1.31 8.92
CA ILE A 89 11.19 -0.32 9.85
C ILE A 89 11.20 -0.95 11.23
N HIS A 90 12.04 -0.46 12.11
CA HIS A 90 12.07 -0.88 13.50
C HIS A 90 11.49 0.21 14.41
N THR A 91 11.03 -0.17 15.58
CA THR A 91 10.56 0.75 16.61
C THR A 91 11.28 0.51 17.92
N TYR A 92 11.81 1.59 18.48
CA TYR A 92 12.43 1.62 19.78
C TYR A 92 11.70 2.61 20.68
N ILE A 93 11.42 2.20 21.90
CA ILE A 93 10.83 3.06 22.95
C ILE A 93 11.87 3.29 24.01
N THR A 94 12.15 4.56 24.31
CA THR A 94 12.95 4.96 25.47
C THR A 94 12.00 5.34 26.59
N THR A 95 12.17 4.70 27.74
CA THR A 95 11.40 4.97 28.95
C THR A 95 11.90 6.25 29.65
N GLU A 96 11.13 6.83 30.57
CA GLU A 96 11.55 7.97 31.37
C GLU A 96 12.75 7.65 32.26
N THR A 97 13.04 6.37 32.51
CA THR A 97 14.25 5.90 33.19
C THR A 97 15.48 5.82 32.28
N GLY A 98 15.36 6.20 31.00
CA GLY A 98 16.45 6.22 30.04
C GLY A 98 16.75 4.87 29.34
N ILE A 99 15.95 3.85 29.59
CA ILE A 99 16.16 2.52 28.98
C ILE A 99 15.51 2.49 27.58
N MET A 100 16.33 2.30 26.56
CA MET A 100 15.87 2.11 25.17
C MET A 100 15.64 0.61 24.93
N THR A 101 14.48 0.28 24.38
CA THR A 101 14.08 -1.11 24.11
C THR A 101 13.51 -1.22 22.68
N PHE A 102 13.96 -2.22 21.92
CA PHE A 102 13.31 -2.65 20.68
C PHE A 102 11.93 -3.23 21.01
N THR A 103 10.89 -2.77 20.31
CA THR A 103 9.51 -3.17 20.60
C THR A 103 8.81 -3.85 19.44
N ASP A 104 9.12 -3.46 18.22
CA ASP A 104 8.50 -4.04 17.00
C ASP A 104 9.40 -3.83 15.77
N GLY A 105 9.26 -4.70 14.78
CA GLY A 105 9.94 -4.59 13.49
C GLY A 105 9.05 -5.12 12.39
N ILE A 106 8.92 -4.34 11.33
CA ILE A 106 8.14 -4.68 10.13
C ILE A 106 8.92 -4.37 8.86
N THR A 107 8.48 -4.92 7.75
CA THR A 107 8.90 -4.51 6.42
C THR A 107 7.74 -3.87 5.68
N TYR A 108 8.05 -2.91 4.81
CA TYR A 108 7.09 -2.27 3.92
C TYR A 108 7.67 -2.19 2.52
N ASN A 109 6.89 -2.63 1.51
CA ASN A 109 7.35 -2.60 0.13
C ASN A 109 6.79 -1.37 -0.59
N VAL A 110 7.70 -0.48 -1.00
CA VAL A 110 7.38 0.68 -1.85
C VAL A 110 7.50 0.24 -3.30
N VAL A 111 6.37 0.11 -3.96
CA VAL A 111 6.33 -0.23 -5.39
C VAL A 111 6.67 0.98 -6.26
N SER A 112 7.34 0.76 -7.39
CA SER A 112 7.49 1.78 -8.42
C SER A 112 6.14 2.06 -9.09
N ASP A 113 5.89 3.33 -9.46
CA ASP A 113 4.71 3.75 -10.23
C ASP A 113 4.70 3.19 -11.68
N SER A 114 5.15 1.98 -11.88
CA SER A 114 4.82 1.21 -13.06
C SER A 114 3.58 0.40 -12.73
N SER A 115 2.41 1.02 -12.95
CA SER A 115 1.11 0.38 -13.22
C SER A 115 0.78 -0.94 -12.52
N ASP A 116 0.99 -1.05 -11.18
CA ASP A 116 0.39 -2.13 -10.40
C ASP A 116 0.22 -1.67 -8.96
N GLN A 117 -0.76 -0.79 -8.75
CA GLN A 117 -1.41 -0.62 -7.46
C GLN A 117 -2.44 -1.74 -7.34
N ASP A 118 -1.97 -2.97 -7.17
CA ASP A 118 -2.76 -3.98 -6.49
C ASP A 118 -2.65 -3.80 -4.96
N GLU A 119 -3.01 -2.62 -4.44
CA GLU A 119 -3.92 -2.69 -3.32
C GLU A 119 -5.17 -3.36 -3.88
N GLU A 120 -5.61 -4.46 -3.32
CA GLU A 120 -7.00 -4.90 -3.40
C GLU A 120 -7.91 -3.79 -2.85
N LYS A 121 -8.00 -2.67 -3.54
CA LYS A 121 -9.27 -2.02 -3.71
C LYS A 121 -10.03 -3.05 -4.51
N LEU A 122 -10.80 -3.89 -3.84
CA LEU A 122 -11.87 -4.67 -4.46
C LEU A 122 -12.61 -3.67 -5.33
N THR A 123 -12.19 -3.58 -6.60
CA THR A 123 -12.87 -2.75 -7.57
C THR A 123 -14.17 -3.49 -7.75
N THR A 124 -15.19 -3.06 -7.00
CA THR A 124 -16.50 -3.65 -7.17
C THR A 124 -16.81 -3.58 -8.64
N ILE A 125 -17.11 -4.71 -9.25
CA ILE A 125 -17.53 -4.79 -10.63
C ILE A 125 -18.75 -3.89 -10.90
N MET A 126 -19.57 -3.69 -9.85
CA MET A 126 -20.72 -2.80 -9.86
C MET A 126 -20.30 -1.35 -9.66
N GLY A 127 -20.93 -0.43 -10.38
CA GLY A 127 -20.74 1.02 -10.27
C GLY A 127 -20.73 1.74 -11.61
N GLU A 128 -20.52 3.04 -11.55
CA GLU A 128 -20.44 3.88 -12.77
C GLU A 128 -19.18 3.58 -13.56
N THR A 129 -19.33 3.50 -14.88
CA THR A 129 -18.23 3.35 -15.85
C THR A 129 -17.42 4.64 -15.93
N ALA A 130 -16.11 4.54 -15.75
CA ALA A 130 -15.16 5.67 -15.86
C ALA A 130 -14.39 5.69 -17.21
N THR A 131 -14.52 4.63 -18.00
CA THR A 131 -13.84 4.50 -19.31
C THR A 131 -14.70 5.01 -20.48
N THR A 132 -14.09 5.14 -21.65
CA THR A 132 -14.77 5.42 -22.91
C THR A 132 -14.52 4.31 -23.92
N VAL A 133 -15.37 4.22 -24.94
CA VAL A 133 -15.20 3.25 -26.04
C VAL A 133 -13.82 3.38 -26.70
N GLU A 134 -13.32 4.60 -26.88
CA GLU A 134 -12.00 4.87 -27.44
C GLU A 134 -10.87 4.34 -26.56
N GLN A 135 -11.01 4.44 -25.24
CA GLN A 135 -10.04 3.88 -24.29
C GLN A 135 -10.04 2.35 -24.32
N MET A 136 -11.21 1.73 -24.39
CA MET A 136 -11.35 0.28 -24.54
C MET A 136 -10.73 -0.21 -25.86
N MET A 137 -10.95 0.48 -26.98
CA MET A 137 -10.30 0.17 -28.25
C MET A 137 -8.77 0.22 -28.14
N ARG A 138 -8.21 1.30 -27.55
CA ARG A 138 -6.76 1.41 -27.35
C ARG A 138 -6.19 0.31 -26.47
N TYR A 139 -6.93 -0.10 -25.45
CA TYR A 139 -6.52 -1.23 -24.60
C TYR A 139 -6.44 -2.53 -25.40
N TYR A 140 -7.45 -2.82 -26.25
CA TYR A 140 -7.42 -3.96 -27.17
C TYR A 140 -6.21 -3.89 -28.12
N GLU A 141 -6.04 -2.75 -28.79
CA GLU A 141 -4.96 -2.53 -29.75
C GLU A 141 -3.57 -2.68 -29.14
N SER A 142 -3.42 -2.36 -27.84
CA SER A 142 -2.17 -2.53 -27.09
C SER A 142 -1.75 -4.00 -26.94
N SER A 143 -2.67 -4.95 -27.06
CA SER A 143 -2.38 -6.39 -27.04
C SER A 143 -1.60 -6.85 -28.27
N GLY A 144 -1.64 -6.07 -29.35
CA GLY A 144 -1.04 -6.44 -30.66
C GLY A 144 -1.82 -7.52 -31.43
N ASN A 145 -2.97 -7.94 -30.93
CA ASN A 145 -3.79 -8.96 -31.59
C ASN A 145 -4.70 -8.36 -32.66
N GLN A 146 -4.92 -9.13 -33.72
CA GLN A 146 -5.82 -8.73 -34.77
C GLN A 146 -7.28 -9.01 -34.39
N TYR A 147 -8.16 -8.03 -34.59
CA TYR A 147 -9.57 -8.18 -34.27
C TYR A 147 -10.24 -9.24 -35.16
N PRO A 148 -10.93 -10.26 -34.59
CA PRO A 148 -11.54 -11.36 -35.35
C PRO A 148 -12.90 -10.97 -35.92
N SER A 149 -12.93 -10.03 -36.87
CA SER A 149 -14.14 -9.44 -37.48
C SER A 149 -15.10 -10.44 -38.07
N GLU A 150 -14.61 -11.54 -38.70
CA GLU A 150 -15.48 -12.56 -39.25
C GLU A 150 -16.25 -13.35 -38.17
N ALA A 151 -15.59 -13.68 -37.07
CA ALA A 151 -16.20 -14.43 -35.97
C ALA A 151 -17.22 -13.58 -35.24
N LEU A 152 -16.83 -12.37 -34.82
CA LEU A 152 -17.64 -11.48 -34.02
C LEU A 152 -18.67 -10.68 -34.84
N GLY A 153 -18.43 -10.49 -36.14
CA GLY A 153 -19.37 -9.82 -37.03
C GLY A 153 -20.72 -10.53 -37.15
N LYS A 154 -20.75 -11.87 -37.05
CA LYS A 154 -21.98 -12.66 -36.99
C LYS A 154 -22.81 -12.40 -35.75
N GLY A 155 -22.16 -11.97 -34.68
CA GLY A 155 -22.78 -11.59 -33.42
C GLY A 155 -23.15 -10.10 -33.32
N GLY A 156 -22.98 -9.31 -34.37
CA GLY A 156 -23.32 -7.90 -34.40
C GLY A 156 -22.16 -6.95 -34.16
N ALA A 157 -20.94 -7.46 -34.03
CA ALA A 157 -19.72 -6.66 -33.79
C ALA A 157 -18.72 -6.82 -34.96
N PRO A 158 -19.01 -6.29 -36.15
CA PRO A 158 -18.13 -6.41 -37.31
C PRO A 158 -16.81 -5.63 -37.19
N THR A 159 -16.77 -4.63 -36.32
CA THR A 159 -15.56 -3.84 -36.04
C THR A 159 -15.22 -3.84 -34.56
N LEU A 160 -13.95 -3.54 -34.21
CA LEU A 160 -13.51 -3.37 -32.81
C LEU A 160 -14.33 -2.29 -32.11
N ARG A 161 -14.70 -1.22 -32.81
CA ARG A 161 -15.55 -0.16 -32.25
C ARG A 161 -16.92 -0.70 -31.85
N ASP A 162 -17.57 -1.47 -32.73
CA ASP A 162 -18.89 -2.05 -32.46
C ASP A 162 -18.82 -2.98 -31.24
N PHE A 163 -17.76 -3.78 -31.14
CA PHE A 163 -17.53 -4.66 -30.01
C PHE A 163 -17.37 -3.89 -28.69
N CYS A 164 -16.51 -2.87 -28.68
CA CYS A 164 -16.32 -2.03 -27.50
C CYS A 164 -17.60 -1.25 -27.13
N GLN A 165 -18.34 -0.78 -28.13
CA GLN A 165 -19.61 -0.08 -27.92
C GLN A 165 -20.64 -0.99 -27.26
N MET A 166 -20.81 -2.22 -27.75
CA MET A 166 -21.74 -3.20 -27.15
C MET A 166 -21.38 -3.49 -25.69
N TYR A 167 -20.08 -3.73 -25.39
CA TYR A 167 -19.62 -3.92 -24.02
C TYR A 167 -19.92 -2.72 -23.11
N TYR A 168 -19.70 -1.53 -23.63
CA TYR A 168 -19.94 -0.29 -22.90
C TYR A 168 -21.43 -0.12 -22.57
N GLU A 169 -22.30 -0.25 -23.59
CA GLU A 169 -23.75 -0.07 -23.42
C GLU A 169 -24.35 -1.10 -22.49
N GLU A 170 -23.99 -2.37 -22.63
CA GLU A 170 -24.46 -3.45 -21.77
C GLU A 170 -24.00 -3.26 -20.32
N ALA A 171 -22.72 -2.94 -20.13
CA ALA A 171 -22.17 -2.71 -18.81
C ALA A 171 -22.88 -1.53 -18.09
N VAL A 172 -23.13 -0.43 -18.81
CA VAL A 172 -23.86 0.72 -18.27
C VAL A 172 -25.32 0.34 -17.93
N ALA A 173 -25.99 -0.42 -18.79
CA ALA A 173 -27.37 -0.86 -18.59
C ALA A 173 -27.50 -1.75 -17.34
N GLU A 174 -26.55 -2.62 -17.08
CA GLU A 174 -26.50 -3.53 -15.93
C GLU A 174 -25.89 -2.91 -14.66
N GLY A 175 -25.44 -1.64 -14.71
CA GLY A 175 -24.78 -0.97 -13.59
C GLY A 175 -23.39 -1.55 -13.25
N VAL A 176 -22.72 -2.13 -14.25
CA VAL A 176 -21.40 -2.73 -14.18
C VAL A 176 -20.37 -1.74 -14.74
N LYS A 177 -19.19 -1.71 -14.18
CA LYS A 177 -18.06 -0.93 -14.74
C LYS A 177 -17.54 -1.57 -16.03
N ALA A 178 -17.71 -0.89 -17.16
CA ALA A 178 -17.31 -1.41 -18.47
C ALA A 178 -15.81 -1.73 -18.54
N GLU A 179 -14.96 -0.91 -17.92
CA GLU A 179 -13.51 -1.15 -17.85
C GLU A 179 -13.16 -2.48 -17.18
N VAL A 180 -13.90 -2.88 -16.13
CA VAL A 180 -13.66 -4.14 -15.42
C VAL A 180 -14.15 -5.33 -16.23
N ALA A 181 -15.39 -5.28 -16.73
CA ALA A 181 -15.98 -6.35 -17.53
C ALA A 181 -15.18 -6.61 -18.80
N PHE A 182 -14.76 -5.55 -19.49
CA PHE A 182 -13.99 -5.64 -20.71
C PHE A 182 -12.57 -6.20 -20.47
N ALA A 183 -11.87 -5.70 -19.46
CA ALA A 183 -10.52 -6.19 -19.11
C ALA A 183 -10.53 -7.66 -18.72
N GLN A 184 -11.55 -8.11 -17.97
CA GLN A 184 -11.73 -9.51 -17.62
C GLN A 184 -11.97 -10.38 -18.85
N ALA A 185 -12.88 -9.97 -19.75
CA ALA A 185 -13.15 -10.69 -20.98
C ALA A 185 -11.89 -10.82 -21.85
N MET A 186 -11.09 -9.77 -21.97
CA MET A 186 -9.82 -9.78 -22.69
C MET A 186 -8.82 -10.79 -22.08
N LYS A 187 -8.71 -10.81 -20.74
CA LYS A 187 -7.81 -11.71 -20.03
C LYS A 187 -8.22 -13.18 -20.16
N GLU A 188 -9.51 -13.47 -20.05
CA GLU A 188 -10.04 -14.85 -20.09
C GLU A 188 -10.04 -15.43 -21.50
N SER A 189 -10.16 -14.59 -22.53
CA SER A 189 -10.18 -15.04 -23.94
C SER A 189 -8.78 -15.26 -24.50
N ALA A 190 -7.72 -15.01 -23.73
CA ALA A 190 -6.31 -15.08 -24.16
C ALA A 190 -6.00 -14.22 -25.41
N TRP A 191 -6.66 -13.10 -25.50
CA TRP A 191 -6.55 -12.12 -26.59
C TRP A 191 -5.29 -11.26 -26.42
#